data_5a802e2c4af561f0bf76138c10c93c0b
#
_entry.id   5a802e2c4af561f0bf76138c10c93c0b
#
_cell.length_a   1.000
_cell.length_b   1.000
_cell.length_c   1.000
_cell.angle_alpha   90.00
_cell.angle_beta   90.00
_cell.angle_gamma   90.00
#
_symmetry.space_group_name_H-M   'P 1'
#
loop_
_entity.id
_entity.type
_entity.pdbx_description
1 polymer ?
#
loop_
_entity_poly.entity_id
_entity_poly.type
_entity_poly.pdbx_seq_one_letter_code
_entity_poly.pdbx_strand_id
1 'polypeptide(L)'
;MSSEKSRWWDAMFVVALCAPMALVLSLPVFPSQDGPIHLYYVDVLRALLSHSNQYGGYFVVRTLVTPYALQYYSLLALQTVVSAVMSEKILICVYIGLFCWSFKYLVESVAEYSGAWPLVAIPFCLNNLIYLGLLNYCLGVALTLCLAGYWVRSRSRLGRKQILTFGFGVFLLLLTHPIPVAVLLLFMGLTLFMELARERALRPLLPGLRAHGREIAVMIGTAAAAGIWIAGFLGAPSKPEPHPATAAGLQAWIVTAITQLKLWPIAPITSGAYRAGLMALLLAAIGALFLGAARRWRVLVSSVVPALCLTSLSCFVLYLFLPEWLSGSNYFRERFPIFFVLFLAAAAAGASGSVRWSYAPGVVALIALACTLGLQRQRTSEITANLSPMLAASLEKPLAAGVLLHERNPQDLPDPDLAFDPYGWAGAHFFRQSHAILLNTPWLDLRFYMFRPARPGPWDYLNPAMEADYLSSQAGCWIPPLDIAVRVGREVPSGKIDSLIRAHNLSLTARAGERLAVYTRREGMAGGCDTGPKVVQ
;
A
#
# COMPACT_ATOMS: atom_id res chain seq x y z
N MET A 1 4.45 -35.81 -20.33
CA MET A 1 3.63 -34.71 -20.91
C MET A 1 4.35 -33.42 -20.60
N SER A 2 4.71 -32.85 -21.51
CA SER A 2 5.92 -32.40 -22.14
C SER A 2 6.26 -30.95 -21.74
N SER A 3 7.52 -30.64 -21.70
CA SER A 3 8.11 -29.29 -21.52
C SER A 3 7.45 -28.21 -22.38
N GLU A 4 6.81 -28.60 -23.46
CA GLU A 4 6.16 -27.70 -24.43
C GLU A 4 4.88 -27.04 -23.87
N LYS A 5 4.02 -27.78 -23.12
CA LYS A 5 2.82 -27.20 -22.50
C LYS A 5 3.15 -26.23 -21.36
N SER A 6 4.25 -26.44 -20.66
CA SER A 6 4.73 -25.50 -19.63
C SER A 6 5.19 -24.18 -20.27
N ARG A 7 5.94 -24.24 -21.36
CA ARG A 7 6.43 -23.05 -22.09
C ARG A 7 5.31 -22.16 -22.62
N TRP A 8 4.20 -22.75 -23.03
CA TRP A 8 3.03 -22.01 -23.51
C TRP A 8 2.38 -21.16 -22.41
N TRP A 9 2.23 -21.72 -21.20
CA TRP A 9 1.70 -20.98 -20.06
C TRP A 9 2.67 -19.90 -19.57
N ASP A 10 3.97 -20.16 -19.62
CA ASP A 10 4.98 -19.16 -19.30
C ASP A 10 4.96 -17.97 -20.28
N ALA A 11 4.82 -18.25 -21.58
CA ALA A 11 4.66 -17.20 -22.59
C ALA A 11 3.38 -16.39 -22.38
N MET A 12 2.24 -17.06 -22.15
CA MET A 12 0.96 -16.39 -21.83
C MET A 12 1.05 -15.55 -20.57
N PHE A 13 1.75 -16.03 -19.53
CA PHE A 13 1.97 -15.27 -18.30
C PHE A 13 2.74 -13.98 -18.57
N VAL A 14 3.82 -14.04 -19.35
CA VAL A 14 4.61 -12.86 -19.71
C VAL A 14 3.76 -11.86 -20.54
N VAL A 15 3.03 -12.34 -21.54
CA VAL A 15 2.16 -11.48 -22.36
C VAL A 15 1.07 -10.82 -21.50
N ALA A 16 0.39 -11.60 -20.65
CA ALA A 16 -0.65 -11.06 -19.77
C ALA A 16 -0.09 -10.06 -18.76
N LEU A 17 1.14 -10.27 -18.26
CA LEU A 17 1.83 -9.37 -17.35
C LEU A 17 2.17 -8.01 -17.99
N CYS A 18 2.48 -7.98 -19.28
CA CYS A 18 2.77 -6.74 -20.00
C CYS A 18 1.55 -5.80 -20.09
N ALA A 19 0.33 -6.31 -20.05
CA ALA A 19 -0.86 -5.50 -20.23
C ALA A 19 -1.10 -4.46 -19.10
N PRO A 20 -1.07 -4.81 -17.79
CA PRO A 20 -1.16 -3.81 -16.73
C PRO A 20 0.04 -2.86 -16.69
N MET A 21 1.25 -3.32 -17.03
CA MET A 21 2.42 -2.44 -17.14
C MET A 21 2.25 -1.42 -18.27
N ALA A 22 1.77 -1.84 -19.43
CA ALA A 22 1.49 -0.95 -20.55
C ALA A 22 0.42 0.10 -20.19
N LEU A 23 -0.63 -0.31 -19.44
CA LEU A 23 -1.62 0.64 -18.93
C LEU A 23 -0.95 1.71 -18.06
N VAL A 24 -0.16 1.32 -17.05
CA VAL A 24 0.53 2.27 -16.16
C VAL A 24 1.43 3.22 -16.94
N LEU A 25 2.22 2.71 -17.88
CA LEU A 25 3.15 3.52 -18.67
C LEU A 25 2.45 4.47 -19.64
N SER A 26 1.26 4.10 -20.14
CA SER A 26 0.48 4.92 -21.07
C SER A 26 -0.17 6.15 -20.43
N LEU A 27 -0.35 6.16 -19.10
CA LEU A 27 -0.96 7.28 -18.39
C LEU A 27 0.02 8.46 -18.29
N PRO A 28 -0.42 9.72 -18.41
CA PRO A 28 0.42 10.89 -18.12
C PRO A 28 0.99 10.86 -16.70
N VAL A 29 0.14 10.54 -15.73
CA VAL A 29 0.46 10.34 -14.30
C VAL A 29 -0.33 9.15 -13.79
N PHE A 30 0.24 8.37 -12.87
CA PHE A 30 -0.54 7.34 -12.20
C PHE A 30 -1.45 7.99 -11.15
N PRO A 31 -2.77 7.74 -11.19
CA PRO A 31 -3.73 8.45 -10.33
C PRO A 31 -3.80 7.80 -8.93
N SER A 32 -2.69 7.79 -8.21
CA SER A 32 -2.63 7.35 -6.81
C SER A 32 -3.00 8.48 -5.86
N GLN A 33 -3.69 8.17 -4.76
CA GLN A 33 -4.05 9.13 -3.74
C GLN A 33 -2.81 9.72 -3.05
N ASP A 34 -1.93 8.86 -2.54
CA ASP A 34 -0.76 9.28 -1.74
C ASP A 34 0.54 9.36 -2.57
N GLY A 35 0.53 8.98 -3.85
CA GLY A 35 1.71 9.04 -4.73
C GLY A 35 2.34 10.43 -4.79
N PRO A 36 1.57 11.50 -5.04
CA PRO A 36 2.11 12.85 -5.13
C PRO A 36 2.87 13.31 -3.89
N ILE A 37 2.37 12.99 -2.68
CA ILE A 37 3.06 13.34 -1.43
C ILE A 37 4.32 12.49 -1.22
N HIS A 38 4.32 11.24 -1.64
CA HIS A 38 5.53 10.41 -1.60
C HIS A 38 6.62 10.95 -2.53
N LEU A 39 6.26 11.42 -3.72
CA LEU A 39 7.22 12.08 -4.62
C LEU A 39 7.77 13.38 -4.04
N TYR A 40 6.93 14.18 -3.37
CA TYR A 40 7.38 15.36 -2.63
C TYR A 40 8.39 15.00 -1.54
N TYR A 41 8.13 13.96 -0.75
CA TYR A 41 9.07 13.51 0.29
C TYR A 41 10.40 13.00 -0.27
N VAL A 42 10.43 12.45 -1.48
CA VAL A 42 11.71 12.09 -2.14
C VAL A 42 12.53 13.33 -2.45
N ASP A 43 11.90 14.42 -2.90
CA ASP A 43 12.61 15.68 -3.15
C ASP A 43 13.13 16.31 -1.83
N VAL A 44 12.34 16.25 -0.75
CA VAL A 44 12.78 16.63 0.61
C VAL A 44 13.98 15.79 1.05
N LEU A 45 13.92 14.46 0.89
CA LEU A 45 15.01 13.54 1.24
C LEU A 45 16.29 13.88 0.47
N ARG A 46 16.16 14.08 -0.84
CA ARG A 46 17.29 14.46 -1.70
C ARG A 46 17.96 15.74 -1.21
N ALA A 47 17.17 16.77 -0.95
CA ALA A 47 17.68 18.06 -0.50
C ALA A 47 18.36 17.97 0.89
N LEU A 48 17.80 17.20 1.82
CA LEU A 48 18.40 16.99 3.13
C LEU A 48 19.69 16.18 3.05
N LEU A 49 19.76 15.16 2.21
CA LEU A 49 20.98 14.36 2.01
C LEU A 49 22.08 15.14 1.28
N SER A 50 21.72 16.08 0.42
CA SER A 50 22.67 16.97 -0.26
C SER A 50 23.04 18.22 0.56
N HIS A 51 22.60 18.31 1.82
CA HIS A 51 22.78 19.47 2.69
C HIS A 51 22.28 20.79 2.09
N SER A 52 21.27 20.72 1.23
CA SER A 52 20.60 21.91 0.70
C SER A 52 19.82 22.61 1.81
N ASN A 53 19.98 23.92 1.91
CA ASN A 53 19.27 24.73 2.90
C ASN A 53 17.76 24.88 2.60
N GLN A 54 17.31 24.42 1.44
CA GLN A 54 15.93 24.60 0.97
C GLN A 54 14.88 24.10 1.96
N TYR A 55 15.06 22.89 2.50
CA TYR A 55 14.10 22.26 3.42
C TYR A 55 14.63 22.16 4.86
N GLY A 56 15.92 22.44 5.11
CA GLY A 56 16.58 22.20 6.40
C GLY A 56 16.02 23.02 7.56
N GLY A 57 15.35 24.15 7.30
CA GLY A 57 14.65 24.93 8.32
C GLY A 57 13.31 24.33 8.76
N TYR A 58 12.74 23.41 7.97
CA TYR A 58 11.41 22.83 8.16
C TYR A 58 11.42 21.34 8.45
N PHE A 59 12.37 20.59 7.88
CA PHE A 59 12.46 19.15 8.04
C PHE A 59 13.85 18.72 8.49
N VAL A 60 13.90 17.66 9.27
CA VAL A 60 15.15 16.96 9.63
C VAL A 60 14.98 15.46 9.41
N VAL A 61 16.05 14.79 9.02
CA VAL A 61 16.06 13.33 8.93
C VAL A 61 16.09 12.76 10.35
N ARG A 62 15.09 11.92 10.67
CA ARG A 62 15.03 11.22 11.96
C ARG A 62 15.84 9.92 11.90
N THR A 63 15.64 9.15 10.87
CA THR A 63 16.31 7.86 10.66
C THR A 63 16.30 7.49 9.18
N LEU A 64 17.40 6.92 8.73
CA LEU A 64 17.52 6.42 7.36
C LEU A 64 17.05 4.97 7.23
N VAL A 65 17.03 4.21 8.32
CA VAL A 65 16.58 2.82 8.34
C VAL A 65 15.23 2.75 9.04
N THR A 66 14.17 2.65 8.26
CA THR A 66 12.78 2.69 8.74
C THR A 66 11.88 1.82 7.85
N PRO A 67 10.74 1.33 8.33
CA PRO A 67 9.67 0.87 7.44
C PRO A 67 9.36 1.97 6.43
N TYR A 68 8.97 1.61 5.22
CA TYR A 68 8.77 2.52 4.08
C TYR A 68 10.04 2.98 3.35
N ALA A 69 11.24 2.77 3.90
CA ALA A 69 12.50 3.23 3.32
C ALA A 69 12.75 2.66 1.91
N LEU A 70 12.34 1.41 1.65
CA LEU A 70 12.58 0.77 0.35
C LEU A 70 11.94 1.55 -0.81
N GLN A 71 10.70 2.04 -0.64
CA GLN A 71 10.03 2.87 -1.64
C GLN A 71 10.79 4.17 -1.89
N TYR A 72 11.17 4.88 -0.82
CA TYR A 72 11.85 6.17 -0.94
C TYR A 72 13.24 6.04 -1.58
N TYR A 73 14.02 5.04 -1.20
CA TYR A 73 15.33 4.80 -1.82
C TYR A 73 15.21 4.36 -3.27
N SER A 74 14.21 3.55 -3.59
CA SER A 74 13.96 3.15 -4.98
C SER A 74 13.58 4.35 -5.85
N LEU A 75 12.66 5.21 -5.36
CA LEU A 75 12.28 6.44 -6.07
C LEU A 75 13.45 7.41 -6.19
N LEU A 76 14.23 7.60 -5.11
CA LEU A 76 15.41 8.47 -5.12
C LEU A 76 16.43 8.00 -6.16
N ALA A 77 16.71 6.70 -6.22
CA ALA A 77 17.61 6.12 -7.20
C ALA A 77 17.07 6.28 -8.63
N LEU A 78 15.80 5.98 -8.87
CA LEU A 78 15.18 6.15 -10.20
C LEU A 78 15.18 7.60 -10.66
N GLN A 79 14.95 8.54 -9.76
CA GLN A 79 14.94 9.98 -10.08
C GLN A 79 16.32 10.56 -10.42
N THR A 80 17.39 9.79 -10.32
CA THR A 80 18.70 10.20 -10.89
C THR A 80 18.75 10.12 -12.41
N VAL A 81 17.85 9.31 -13.03
CA VAL A 81 17.86 9.01 -14.46
C VAL A 81 16.54 9.34 -15.17
N VAL A 82 15.43 9.45 -14.45
CA VAL A 82 14.12 9.77 -15.01
C VAL A 82 13.38 10.80 -14.16
N SER A 83 12.32 11.41 -14.73
CA SER A 83 11.48 12.35 -13.99
C SER A 83 10.77 11.67 -12.80
N ALA A 84 10.35 12.45 -11.80
CA ALA A 84 9.69 11.92 -10.61
C ALA A 84 8.40 11.14 -10.95
N VAL A 85 7.57 11.66 -11.86
CA VAL A 85 6.35 10.97 -12.33
C VAL A 85 6.71 9.65 -13.03
N MET A 86 7.76 9.65 -13.86
CA MET A 86 8.20 8.42 -14.53
C MET A 86 8.80 7.43 -13.54
N SER A 87 9.51 7.89 -12.50
CA SER A 87 10.07 7.03 -11.45
C SER A 87 8.98 6.28 -10.68
N GLU A 88 7.86 6.94 -10.37
CA GLU A 88 6.70 6.29 -9.76
C GLU A 88 6.13 5.19 -10.67
N LYS A 89 5.88 5.51 -11.95
CA LYS A 89 5.35 4.55 -12.93
C LYS A 89 6.28 3.34 -13.12
N ILE A 90 7.58 3.57 -13.21
CA ILE A 90 8.58 2.48 -13.30
C ILE A 90 8.53 1.62 -12.03
N LEU A 91 8.50 2.23 -10.85
CA LEU A 91 8.46 1.48 -9.60
C LEU A 91 7.17 0.66 -9.45
N ILE A 92 6.03 1.18 -9.94
CA ILE A 92 4.77 0.42 -10.02
C ILE A 92 4.92 -0.76 -11.00
N CYS A 93 5.55 -0.57 -12.16
CA CYS A 93 5.82 -1.68 -13.09
C CYS A 93 6.74 -2.74 -12.48
N VAL A 94 7.80 -2.33 -11.76
CA VAL A 94 8.66 -3.25 -11.00
C VAL A 94 7.86 -4.02 -9.96
N TYR A 95 6.97 -3.34 -9.23
CA TYR A 95 6.06 -4.00 -8.28
C TYR A 95 5.16 -5.03 -9.00
N ILE A 96 4.51 -4.66 -10.11
CA ILE A 96 3.64 -5.57 -10.88
C ILE A 96 4.41 -6.84 -11.27
N GLY A 97 5.61 -6.66 -11.81
CA GLY A 97 6.49 -7.77 -12.17
C GLY A 97 6.85 -8.64 -10.97
N LEU A 98 7.33 -8.02 -9.89
CA LEU A 98 7.71 -8.71 -8.67
C LEU A 98 6.52 -9.45 -8.04
N PHE A 99 5.35 -8.83 -7.94
CA PHE A 99 4.14 -9.39 -7.37
C PHE A 99 3.69 -10.65 -8.12
N CYS A 100 3.52 -10.55 -9.43
CA CYS A 100 3.06 -11.67 -10.24
C CYS A 100 4.11 -12.80 -10.28
N TRP A 101 5.40 -12.46 -10.38
CA TRP A 101 6.47 -13.44 -10.39
C TRP A 101 6.64 -14.14 -9.04
N SER A 102 6.49 -13.41 -7.94
CA SER A 102 6.54 -13.98 -6.58
C SER A 102 5.38 -14.95 -6.33
N PHE A 103 4.17 -14.61 -6.81
CA PHE A 103 3.05 -15.53 -6.74
C PHE A 103 3.29 -16.79 -7.60
N LYS A 104 3.77 -16.61 -8.85
CA LYS A 104 4.18 -17.75 -9.70
C LYS A 104 5.17 -18.65 -8.98
N TYR A 105 6.20 -18.06 -8.38
CA TYR A 105 7.22 -18.78 -7.63
C TYR A 105 6.64 -19.53 -6.42
N LEU A 106 5.71 -18.94 -5.67
CA LEU A 106 5.00 -19.60 -4.57
C LEU A 106 4.18 -20.79 -5.10
N VAL A 107 3.38 -20.60 -6.14
CA VAL A 107 2.58 -21.65 -6.77
C VAL A 107 3.47 -22.82 -7.21
N GLU A 108 4.57 -22.55 -7.90
CA GLU A 108 5.54 -23.56 -8.34
C GLU A 108 6.28 -24.24 -7.19
N SER A 109 6.25 -23.65 -6.00
CA SER A 109 6.86 -24.24 -4.80
C SER A 109 5.92 -25.22 -4.11
N VAL A 110 4.61 -25.15 -4.35
CA VAL A 110 3.59 -25.95 -3.66
C VAL A 110 2.84 -26.90 -4.57
N ALA A 111 2.74 -26.60 -5.86
CA ALA A 111 2.02 -27.41 -6.83
C ALA A 111 2.96 -28.36 -7.61
N GLU A 112 2.54 -29.58 -7.79
CA GLU A 112 3.24 -30.53 -8.68
C GLU A 112 3.21 -30.06 -10.14
N TYR A 113 2.12 -29.37 -10.51
CA TYR A 113 1.93 -28.76 -11.82
C TYR A 113 1.24 -27.40 -11.65
N SER A 114 1.97 -26.34 -11.94
CA SER A 114 1.46 -24.96 -11.79
C SER A 114 0.44 -24.57 -12.87
N GLY A 115 0.61 -25.06 -14.10
CA GLY A 115 -0.30 -24.77 -15.23
C GLY A 115 -0.58 -23.27 -15.40
N ALA A 116 -1.85 -22.92 -15.47
CA ALA A 116 -2.32 -21.55 -15.61
C ALA A 116 -2.56 -20.81 -14.27
N TRP A 117 -2.32 -21.45 -13.12
CA TRP A 117 -2.51 -20.82 -11.81
C TRP A 117 -1.74 -19.52 -11.60
N PRO A 118 -0.50 -19.35 -12.12
CA PRO A 118 0.22 -18.08 -12.01
C PRO A 118 -0.53 -16.87 -12.57
N LEU A 119 -1.41 -17.07 -13.57
CA LEU A 119 -2.21 -16.01 -14.17
C LEU A 119 -3.22 -15.39 -13.17
N VAL A 120 -3.62 -16.13 -12.15
CA VAL A 120 -4.61 -15.68 -11.15
C VAL A 120 -4.16 -14.41 -10.41
N ALA A 121 -2.86 -14.18 -10.24
CA ALA A 121 -2.36 -12.97 -9.58
C ALA A 121 -2.53 -11.70 -10.44
N ILE A 122 -2.52 -11.81 -11.77
CA ILE A 122 -2.42 -10.65 -12.65
C ILE A 122 -3.61 -9.68 -12.49
N PRO A 123 -4.89 -10.11 -12.41
CA PRO A 123 -6.01 -9.21 -12.15
C PRO A 123 -5.93 -8.46 -10.81
N PHE A 124 -5.14 -8.96 -9.86
CA PHE A 124 -4.98 -8.36 -8.53
C PHE A 124 -3.76 -7.44 -8.40
N CYS A 125 -2.90 -7.33 -9.42
CA CYS A 125 -1.69 -6.51 -9.32
C CYS A 125 -2.00 -5.00 -9.24
N LEU A 126 -3.02 -4.50 -9.95
CA LEU A 126 -3.53 -3.14 -9.86
C LEU A 126 -4.74 -3.10 -8.90
N ASN A 127 -4.50 -3.41 -7.65
CA ASN A 127 -5.52 -3.42 -6.60
C ASN A 127 -5.72 -2.03 -5.98
N ASN A 128 -6.73 -1.90 -5.10
CA ASN A 128 -7.05 -0.65 -4.43
C ASN A 128 -5.85 -0.05 -3.67
N LEU A 129 -5.00 -0.87 -3.04
CA LEU A 129 -3.88 -0.39 -2.24
C LEU A 129 -2.83 0.36 -3.07
N ILE A 130 -2.66 0.00 -4.34
CA ILE A 130 -1.79 0.75 -5.28
C ILE A 130 -2.40 2.11 -5.60
N TYR A 131 -3.71 2.18 -5.81
CA TYR A 131 -4.41 3.44 -6.07
C TYR A 131 -4.51 4.33 -4.81
N LEU A 132 -4.52 3.74 -3.62
CA LEU A 132 -4.33 4.48 -2.36
C LEU A 132 -2.90 5.04 -2.21
N GLY A 133 -1.93 4.57 -3.02
CA GLY A 133 -0.53 4.98 -2.92
C GLY A 133 0.29 4.16 -1.93
N LEU A 134 -0.26 3.04 -1.40
CA LEU A 134 0.43 2.16 -0.44
C LEU A 134 1.45 1.23 -1.15
N LEU A 135 2.26 1.79 -2.04
CA LEU A 135 3.21 1.03 -2.86
C LEU A 135 4.24 0.28 -2.03
N ASN A 136 4.71 0.86 -0.94
CA ASN A 136 5.61 0.21 0.02
C ASN A 136 5.00 -1.08 0.60
N TYR A 137 3.71 -1.03 1.00
CA TYR A 137 2.98 -2.19 1.47
C TYR A 137 2.86 -3.25 0.36
N CYS A 138 2.51 -2.84 -0.85
CA CYS A 138 2.36 -3.72 -2.01
C CYS A 138 3.67 -4.42 -2.40
N LEU A 139 4.81 -3.72 -2.33
CA LEU A 139 6.14 -4.31 -2.44
C LEU A 139 6.39 -5.36 -1.33
N GLY A 140 5.93 -5.08 -0.11
CA GLY A 140 5.97 -6.03 1.00
C GLY A 140 5.14 -7.28 0.74
N VAL A 141 3.94 -7.17 0.16
CA VAL A 141 3.13 -8.34 -0.27
C VAL A 141 3.90 -9.20 -1.25
N ALA A 142 4.49 -8.58 -2.28
CA ALA A 142 5.28 -9.30 -3.28
C ALA A 142 6.47 -10.04 -2.66
N LEU A 143 7.22 -9.38 -1.79
CA LEU A 143 8.36 -9.99 -1.08
C LEU A 143 7.91 -11.12 -0.14
N THR A 144 6.77 -10.98 0.53
CA THR A 144 6.20 -12.04 1.39
C THR A 144 5.90 -13.30 0.58
N LEU A 145 5.26 -13.16 -0.58
CA LEU A 145 4.97 -14.30 -1.47
C LEU A 145 6.26 -14.97 -1.96
N CYS A 146 7.28 -14.18 -2.32
CA CYS A 146 8.59 -14.68 -2.71
C CYS A 146 9.25 -15.48 -1.57
N LEU A 147 9.29 -14.89 -0.37
CA LEU A 147 9.91 -15.51 0.81
C LEU A 147 9.12 -16.73 1.28
N ALA A 148 7.79 -16.74 1.16
CA ALA A 148 6.97 -17.90 1.43
C ALA A 148 7.30 -19.06 0.47
N GLY A 149 7.42 -18.80 -0.83
CA GLY A 149 7.86 -19.79 -1.80
C GLY A 149 9.29 -20.29 -1.54
N TYR A 150 10.20 -19.37 -1.21
CA TYR A 150 11.57 -19.71 -0.85
C TYR A 150 11.65 -20.56 0.42
N TRP A 151 10.85 -20.23 1.44
CA TRP A 151 10.72 -21.02 2.67
C TRP A 151 10.27 -22.44 2.36
N VAL A 152 9.22 -22.63 1.58
CA VAL A 152 8.71 -23.95 1.19
C VAL A 152 9.80 -24.79 0.51
N ARG A 153 10.60 -24.20 -0.39
CA ARG A 153 11.64 -24.91 -1.15
C ARG A 153 12.90 -25.21 -0.34
N SER A 154 13.28 -24.32 0.59
CA SER A 154 14.60 -24.36 1.22
C SER A 154 14.60 -24.88 2.65
N ARG A 155 13.46 -24.86 3.37
CA ARG A 155 13.38 -25.16 4.81
C ARG A 155 13.95 -26.53 5.20
N SER A 156 13.74 -27.57 4.39
CA SER A 156 14.30 -28.91 4.66
C SER A 156 15.83 -29.01 4.45
N ARG A 157 16.45 -27.99 3.88
CA ARG A 157 17.88 -27.95 3.53
C ARG A 157 18.53 -26.61 3.89
N LEU A 158 18.19 -26.06 5.08
CA LEU A 158 18.70 -24.78 5.57
C LEU A 158 20.21 -24.83 5.84
N GLY A 159 21.01 -24.52 4.82
CA GLY A 159 22.43 -24.25 4.96
C GLY A 159 22.70 -22.74 5.10
N ARG A 160 23.97 -22.37 5.27
CA ARG A 160 24.39 -20.97 5.44
C ARG A 160 23.91 -20.07 4.31
N LYS A 161 24.01 -20.52 3.05
CA LYS A 161 23.56 -19.74 1.87
C LYS A 161 22.06 -19.46 1.93
N GLN A 162 21.24 -20.46 2.24
CA GLN A 162 19.79 -20.33 2.34
C GLN A 162 19.39 -19.36 3.44
N ILE A 163 20.04 -19.45 4.61
CA ILE A 163 19.79 -18.54 5.74
C ILE A 163 20.15 -17.10 5.37
N LEU A 164 21.31 -16.88 4.75
CA LEU A 164 21.74 -15.52 4.32
C LEU A 164 20.81 -14.93 3.25
N THR A 165 20.40 -15.74 2.24
CA THR A 165 19.46 -15.29 1.21
C THR A 165 18.10 -14.95 1.81
N PHE A 166 17.58 -15.81 2.70
CA PHE A 166 16.32 -15.56 3.40
C PHE A 166 16.41 -14.32 4.29
N GLY A 167 17.48 -14.20 5.09
CA GLY A 167 17.74 -13.05 5.96
C GLY A 167 17.84 -11.73 5.20
N PHE A 168 18.50 -11.72 4.03
CA PHE A 168 18.52 -10.56 3.14
C PHE A 168 17.12 -10.19 2.64
N GLY A 169 16.32 -11.19 2.22
CA GLY A 169 14.93 -10.97 1.82
C GLY A 169 14.07 -10.42 2.97
N VAL A 170 14.24 -10.94 4.19
CA VAL A 170 13.57 -10.42 5.39
C VAL A 170 14.00 -8.98 5.69
N PHE A 171 15.28 -8.66 5.55
CA PHE A 171 15.77 -7.28 5.70
C PHE A 171 15.09 -6.33 4.71
N LEU A 172 15.01 -6.69 3.42
CA LEU A 172 14.26 -5.89 2.44
C LEU A 172 12.77 -5.78 2.80
N LEU A 173 12.16 -6.87 3.29
CA LEU A 173 10.77 -6.88 3.72
C LEU A 173 10.53 -5.94 4.92
N LEU A 174 11.45 -5.88 5.87
CA LEU A 174 11.42 -4.95 7.00
C LEU A 174 11.46 -3.49 6.54
N LEU A 175 12.18 -3.17 5.46
CA LEU A 175 12.22 -1.83 4.88
C LEU A 175 10.92 -1.46 4.11
N THR A 176 9.99 -2.40 3.94
CA THR A 176 8.70 -2.13 3.32
C THR A 176 7.63 -1.79 4.35
N HIS A 177 7.08 -2.79 5.04
CA HIS A 177 5.97 -2.60 5.97
C HIS A 177 5.89 -3.73 7.01
N PRO A 178 5.50 -3.44 8.28
CA PRO A 178 5.43 -4.47 9.33
C PRO A 178 4.42 -5.60 9.07
N ILE A 179 3.24 -5.29 8.50
CA ILE A 179 2.17 -6.29 8.29
C ILE A 179 2.62 -7.45 7.40
N PRO A 180 3.25 -7.25 6.23
CA PRO A 180 3.79 -8.34 5.43
C PRO A 180 4.76 -9.24 6.18
N VAL A 181 5.58 -8.69 7.07
CA VAL A 181 6.48 -9.49 7.93
C VAL A 181 5.68 -10.38 8.89
N ALA A 182 4.63 -9.81 9.51
CA ALA A 182 3.75 -10.57 10.41
C ALA A 182 3.04 -11.72 9.69
N VAL A 183 2.58 -11.49 8.45
CA VAL A 183 1.95 -12.54 7.63
C VAL A 183 2.97 -13.61 7.23
N LEU A 184 4.21 -13.25 6.91
CA LEU A 184 5.28 -14.21 6.65
C LEU A 184 5.56 -15.09 7.89
N LEU A 185 5.68 -14.47 9.07
CA LEU A 185 5.89 -15.18 10.34
C LEU A 185 4.71 -16.11 10.67
N LEU A 186 3.48 -15.67 10.43
CA LEU A 186 2.29 -16.50 10.58
C LEU A 186 2.37 -17.74 9.68
N PHE A 187 2.69 -17.56 8.40
CA PHE A 187 2.84 -18.67 7.46
C PHE A 187 3.96 -19.64 7.85
N MET A 188 5.13 -19.12 8.25
CA MET A 188 6.25 -19.93 8.73
C MET A 188 5.87 -20.72 9.98
N GLY A 189 5.23 -20.06 10.95
CA GLY A 189 4.76 -20.69 12.19
C GLY A 189 3.74 -21.80 11.93
N LEU A 190 2.78 -21.56 11.04
CA LEU A 190 1.77 -22.55 10.67
C LEU A 190 2.38 -23.74 9.90
N THR A 191 3.36 -23.49 9.01
CA THR A 191 4.06 -24.60 8.34
C THR A 191 4.81 -25.48 9.32
N LEU A 192 5.55 -24.89 10.25
CA LEU A 192 6.27 -25.60 11.30
C LEU A 192 5.31 -26.33 12.25
N PHE A 193 4.25 -25.67 12.67
CA PHE A 193 3.22 -26.27 13.54
C PHE A 193 2.59 -27.51 12.90
N MET A 194 2.23 -27.45 11.62
CA MET A 194 1.64 -28.58 10.91
C MET A 194 2.61 -29.76 10.78
N GLU A 195 3.89 -29.50 10.61
CA GLU A 195 4.91 -30.56 10.58
C GLU A 195 5.11 -31.21 11.95
N LEU A 196 5.28 -30.39 12.98
CA LEU A 196 5.40 -30.88 14.36
C LEU A 196 4.15 -31.66 14.80
N ALA A 197 2.95 -31.18 14.45
CA ALA A 197 1.70 -31.89 14.75
C ALA A 197 1.64 -33.26 14.07
N ARG A 198 2.12 -33.35 12.83
CA ARG A 198 2.19 -34.61 12.08
C ARG A 198 3.25 -35.55 12.67
N GLU A 199 4.43 -35.03 13.00
CA GLU A 199 5.50 -35.82 13.59
C GLU A 199 5.17 -36.29 15.00
N ARG A 200 4.43 -35.46 15.78
CA ARG A 200 4.00 -35.80 17.13
C ARG A 200 3.09 -37.03 17.18
N ALA A 201 2.31 -37.25 16.11
CA ALA A 201 1.55 -38.47 15.95
C ALA A 201 2.44 -39.74 15.83
N LEU A 202 3.75 -39.55 15.53
CA LEU A 202 4.72 -40.60 15.25
C LEU A 202 5.91 -40.59 16.22
N ARG A 203 6.21 -39.48 16.91
CA ARG A 203 7.44 -39.30 17.74
C ARG A 203 7.18 -38.36 18.94
N PRO A 204 8.01 -38.47 20.04
CA PRO A 204 7.98 -37.51 21.14
C PRO A 204 8.32 -36.07 20.71
N LEU A 205 7.77 -35.08 21.41
CA LEU A 205 7.87 -33.67 21.06
C LEU A 205 9.32 -33.13 21.01
N LEU A 206 10.15 -33.48 22.01
CA LEU A 206 11.51 -32.94 22.14
C LEU A 206 12.46 -33.32 20.99
N PRO A 207 12.52 -34.57 20.49
CA PRO A 207 13.27 -34.91 19.30
C PRO A 207 12.79 -34.18 18.03
N GLY A 208 11.47 -34.00 17.88
CA GLY A 208 10.91 -33.22 16.78
C GLY A 208 11.39 -31.76 16.78
N LEU A 209 11.33 -31.06 17.91
CA LEU A 209 11.82 -29.69 18.05
C LEU A 209 13.31 -29.56 17.74
N ARG A 210 14.15 -30.56 18.15
CA ARG A 210 15.58 -30.56 17.81
C ARG A 210 15.83 -30.73 16.32
N ALA A 211 15.02 -31.54 15.63
CA ALA A 211 15.15 -31.75 14.20
C ALA A 211 14.86 -30.46 13.41
N HIS A 212 13.96 -29.61 13.91
CA HIS A 212 13.59 -28.31 13.31
C HIS A 212 14.33 -27.10 13.92
N GLY A 213 15.42 -27.30 14.64
CA GLY A 213 16.14 -26.26 15.38
C GLY A 213 16.59 -25.08 14.50
N ARG A 214 17.01 -25.31 13.25
CA ARG A 214 17.40 -24.25 12.31
C ARG A 214 16.21 -23.43 11.83
N GLU A 215 15.08 -24.06 11.54
CA GLU A 215 13.85 -23.41 11.13
C GLU A 215 13.31 -22.53 12.26
N ILE A 216 13.30 -23.04 13.48
CA ILE A 216 12.92 -22.31 14.70
C ILE A 216 13.86 -21.12 14.91
N ALA A 217 15.18 -21.29 14.76
CA ALA A 217 16.14 -20.20 14.91
C ALA A 217 15.93 -19.09 13.88
N VAL A 218 15.68 -19.43 12.61
CA VAL A 218 15.38 -18.45 11.54
C VAL A 218 14.08 -17.71 11.85
N MET A 219 13.05 -18.42 12.31
CA MET A 219 11.77 -17.81 12.68
C MET A 219 11.91 -16.87 13.89
N ILE A 220 12.63 -17.27 14.94
CA ILE A 220 12.91 -16.43 16.11
C ILE A 220 13.72 -15.19 15.69
N GLY A 221 14.76 -15.34 14.87
CA GLY A 221 15.55 -14.22 14.37
C GLY A 221 14.71 -13.23 13.56
N THR A 222 13.82 -13.74 12.70
CA THR A 222 12.87 -12.91 11.94
C THR A 222 11.88 -12.19 12.88
N ALA A 223 11.34 -12.91 13.88
CA ALA A 223 10.42 -12.34 14.86
C ALA A 223 11.09 -11.29 15.74
N ALA A 224 12.33 -11.52 16.18
CA ALA A 224 13.10 -10.54 16.94
C ALA A 224 13.37 -9.26 16.14
N ALA A 225 13.80 -9.40 14.89
CA ALA A 225 13.99 -8.27 13.99
C ALA A 225 12.67 -7.51 13.76
N ALA A 226 11.55 -8.20 13.51
CA ALA A 226 10.24 -7.59 13.39
C ALA A 226 9.76 -6.95 14.69
N GLY A 227 10.04 -7.55 15.84
CA GLY A 227 9.65 -7.07 17.17
C GLY A 227 10.22 -5.68 17.48
N ILE A 228 11.46 -5.42 17.10
CA ILE A 228 12.09 -4.10 17.24
C ILE A 228 11.29 -3.03 16.48
N TRP A 229 10.86 -3.34 15.26
CA TRP A 229 10.08 -2.43 14.43
C TRP A 229 8.64 -2.26 14.93
N ILE A 230 8.00 -3.35 15.32
CA ILE A 230 6.62 -3.36 15.85
C ILE A 230 6.56 -2.59 17.18
N ALA A 231 7.54 -2.72 18.06
CA ALA A 231 7.61 -1.97 19.30
C ALA A 231 7.69 -0.45 19.05
N GLY A 232 8.47 -0.03 18.05
CA GLY A 232 8.52 1.38 17.62
C GLY A 232 7.18 1.87 17.06
N PHE A 233 6.45 1.01 16.36
CA PHE A 233 5.12 1.31 15.80
C PHE A 233 4.05 1.41 16.89
N LEU A 234 3.97 0.46 17.80
CA LEU A 234 2.97 0.43 18.87
C LEU A 234 3.21 1.52 19.94
N GLY A 235 4.44 2.01 20.08
CA GLY A 235 4.77 3.11 20.98
C GLY A 235 4.44 4.51 20.42
N ALA A 236 3.92 4.61 19.20
CA ALA A 236 3.44 5.89 18.67
C ALA A 236 2.12 6.29 19.39
N PRO A 237 1.93 7.58 19.73
CA PRO A 237 0.70 8.04 20.33
C PRO A 237 -0.46 7.76 19.34
N SER A 238 -1.37 6.88 19.73
CA SER A 238 -2.61 6.67 19.00
C SER A 238 -3.62 7.71 19.43
N LYS A 239 -4.29 8.39 18.50
CA LYS A 239 -5.49 9.13 18.84
C LYS A 239 -6.50 8.14 19.45
N PRO A 240 -7.18 8.48 20.54
CA PRO A 240 -8.20 7.61 21.09
C PRO A 240 -9.30 7.45 20.02
N GLU A 241 -9.40 6.25 19.48
CA GLU A 241 -10.50 5.89 18.60
C GLU A 241 -11.74 5.65 19.44
N PRO A 242 -12.92 6.05 18.96
CA PRO A 242 -14.16 5.57 19.54
C PRO A 242 -14.27 4.08 19.22
N HIS A 243 -13.75 3.24 20.11
CA HIS A 243 -13.98 1.80 20.01
C HIS A 243 -15.46 1.52 20.25
N PRO A 244 -16.13 0.78 19.37
CA PRO A 244 -17.42 0.19 19.72
C PRO A 244 -17.19 -0.92 20.75
N ALA A 245 -16.97 -0.53 22.00
CA ALA A 245 -16.68 -1.47 23.09
C ALA A 245 -17.93 -2.21 23.62
N THR A 246 -19.04 -2.17 22.89
CA THR A 246 -20.29 -2.86 23.27
C THR A 246 -20.55 -4.05 22.35
N ALA A 247 -21.20 -5.09 22.87
CA ALA A 247 -21.62 -6.26 22.09
C ALA A 247 -22.48 -5.87 20.85
N ALA A 248 -23.29 -4.81 20.97
CA ALA A 248 -24.03 -4.22 19.87
C ALA A 248 -23.07 -3.61 18.79
N GLY A 249 -21.94 -3.04 19.21
CA GLY A 249 -20.89 -2.57 18.32
C GLY A 249 -20.23 -3.69 17.53
N LEU A 250 -19.96 -4.83 18.15
CA LEU A 250 -19.36 -5.99 17.48
C LEU A 250 -20.30 -6.58 16.42
N GLN A 251 -21.60 -6.73 16.74
CA GLN A 251 -22.59 -7.23 15.78
C GLN A 251 -22.77 -6.28 14.59
N ALA A 252 -22.92 -4.98 14.84
CA ALA A 252 -23.01 -3.97 13.80
C ALA A 252 -21.73 -3.96 12.94
N TRP A 253 -20.56 -4.13 13.57
CA TRP A 253 -19.29 -4.19 12.91
C TRP A 253 -19.12 -5.46 12.05
N ILE A 254 -19.51 -6.65 12.52
CA ILE A 254 -19.54 -7.89 11.74
C ILE A 254 -20.49 -7.75 10.54
N VAL A 255 -21.69 -7.23 10.76
CA VAL A 255 -22.66 -6.98 9.69
C VAL A 255 -22.09 -6.00 8.67
N THR A 256 -21.45 -4.92 9.11
CA THR A 256 -20.77 -3.96 8.23
C THR A 256 -19.61 -4.62 7.48
N ALA A 257 -18.76 -5.39 8.15
CA ALA A 257 -17.67 -6.12 7.52
C ALA A 257 -18.18 -7.14 6.51
N ILE A 258 -19.24 -7.88 6.80
CA ILE A 258 -19.86 -8.85 5.88
C ILE A 258 -20.56 -8.14 4.72
N THR A 259 -21.25 -7.04 4.95
CA THR A 259 -21.89 -6.24 3.89
C THR A 259 -20.85 -5.51 3.03
N GLN A 260 -19.73 -5.11 3.61
CA GLN A 260 -18.56 -4.58 2.91
C GLN A 260 -17.67 -5.68 2.30
N LEU A 261 -17.95 -6.96 2.48
CA LEU A 261 -17.38 -8.09 1.72
C LEU A 261 -17.73 -8.05 0.21
N LYS A 262 -18.09 -6.91 -0.28
CA LYS A 262 -18.11 -6.56 -1.69
C LYS A 262 -16.67 -6.44 -2.16
N LEU A 263 -15.77 -7.35 -2.09
CA LEU A 263 -14.36 -7.37 -2.61
C LEU A 263 -13.72 -5.98 -2.91
N TRP A 264 -14.33 -4.90 -2.39
CA TRP A 264 -13.87 -3.54 -2.64
C TRP A 264 -12.46 -3.27 -2.08
N PRO A 265 -11.98 -3.91 -0.98
CA PRO A 265 -10.62 -3.70 -0.53
C PRO A 265 -9.57 -4.18 -1.53
N ILE A 266 -9.99 -4.98 -2.51
CA ILE A 266 -9.10 -5.49 -3.56
C ILE A 266 -9.35 -4.76 -4.87
N ALA A 267 -10.60 -4.33 -5.10
CA ALA A 267 -11.02 -3.67 -6.33
C ALA A 267 -10.93 -2.14 -6.19
N PRO A 268 -10.13 -1.44 -7.01
CA PRO A 268 -10.08 0.03 -7.01
C PRO A 268 -11.36 0.66 -7.54
N ILE A 269 -12.14 -0.10 -8.32
CA ILE A 269 -13.39 0.31 -8.94
C ILE A 269 -14.49 -0.63 -8.48
N THR A 270 -15.57 -0.07 -7.97
CA THR A 270 -16.67 -0.84 -7.39
C THR A 270 -17.74 -1.27 -8.42
N SER A 271 -17.45 -1.22 -9.72
CA SER A 271 -18.38 -1.67 -10.75
C SER A 271 -18.79 -3.14 -10.54
N GLY A 272 -20.07 -3.44 -10.76
CA GLY A 272 -20.61 -4.79 -10.57
C GLY A 272 -19.89 -5.86 -11.41
N ALA A 273 -19.50 -5.52 -12.65
CA ALA A 273 -18.76 -6.43 -13.55
C ALA A 273 -17.35 -6.74 -13.03
N TYR A 274 -16.64 -5.74 -12.49
CA TYR A 274 -15.32 -5.94 -11.91
C TYR A 274 -15.38 -6.87 -10.69
N ARG A 275 -16.30 -6.60 -9.77
CA ARG A 275 -16.52 -7.43 -8.57
C ARG A 275 -16.93 -8.84 -8.92
N ALA A 276 -17.83 -9.02 -9.92
CA ALA A 276 -18.25 -10.33 -10.38
C ALA A 276 -17.10 -11.15 -10.93
N GLY A 277 -16.17 -10.54 -11.70
CA GLY A 277 -14.98 -11.20 -12.22
C GLY A 277 -14.03 -11.67 -11.11
N LEU A 278 -13.76 -10.82 -10.13
CA LEU A 278 -12.92 -11.17 -8.98
C LEU A 278 -13.58 -12.23 -8.08
N MET A 279 -14.91 -12.15 -7.88
CA MET A 279 -15.66 -13.15 -7.15
C MET A 279 -15.63 -14.50 -7.87
N ALA A 280 -15.79 -14.52 -9.18
CA ALA A 280 -15.70 -15.76 -9.98
C ALA A 280 -14.32 -16.42 -9.82
N LEU A 281 -13.22 -15.64 -9.81
CA LEU A 281 -11.88 -16.16 -9.54
C LEU A 281 -11.76 -16.77 -8.14
N LEU A 282 -12.32 -16.10 -7.12
CA LEU A 282 -12.32 -16.61 -5.76
C LEU A 282 -13.12 -17.91 -5.63
N LEU A 283 -14.31 -17.95 -6.21
CA LEU A 283 -15.15 -19.15 -6.20
C LEU A 283 -14.51 -20.31 -6.99
N ALA A 284 -13.82 -20.01 -8.09
CA ALA A 284 -13.06 -21.00 -8.84
C ALA A 284 -11.91 -21.58 -8.01
N ALA A 285 -11.19 -20.74 -7.25
CA ALA A 285 -10.13 -21.18 -6.34
C ALA A 285 -10.68 -22.06 -5.21
N ILE A 286 -11.78 -21.65 -4.58
CA ILE A 286 -12.47 -22.42 -3.53
C ILE A 286 -12.96 -23.77 -4.10
N GLY A 287 -13.62 -23.78 -5.24
CA GLY A 287 -14.09 -25.00 -5.90
C GLY A 287 -12.94 -25.95 -6.23
N ALA A 288 -11.83 -25.45 -6.77
CA ALA A 288 -10.65 -26.25 -7.06
C ALA A 288 -10.02 -26.84 -5.77
N LEU A 289 -10.00 -26.07 -4.68
CA LEU A 289 -9.51 -26.55 -3.38
C LEU A 289 -10.37 -27.70 -2.87
N PHE A 290 -11.71 -27.56 -2.87
CA PHE A 290 -12.63 -28.62 -2.41
C PHE A 290 -12.54 -29.87 -3.28
N LEU A 291 -12.52 -29.73 -4.60
CA LEU A 291 -12.40 -30.86 -5.52
C LEU A 291 -11.05 -31.57 -5.37
N GLY A 292 -9.98 -30.80 -5.19
CA GLY A 292 -8.64 -31.34 -4.89
C GLY A 292 -8.61 -32.08 -3.56
N ALA A 293 -9.19 -31.50 -2.52
CA ALA A 293 -9.28 -32.07 -1.19
C ALA A 293 -10.07 -33.40 -1.18
N ALA A 294 -11.22 -33.44 -1.87
CA ALA A 294 -12.02 -34.66 -1.98
C ALA A 294 -11.27 -35.81 -2.65
N ARG A 295 -10.42 -35.51 -3.65
CA ARG A 295 -9.70 -36.52 -4.44
C ARG A 295 -8.36 -36.94 -3.86
N ARG A 296 -7.69 -36.07 -3.13
CA ARG A 296 -6.28 -36.25 -2.72
C ARG A 296 -6.05 -35.99 -1.23
N TRP A 297 -7.06 -36.20 -0.39
CA TRP A 297 -7.04 -35.85 1.04
C TRP A 297 -5.75 -36.28 1.76
N ARG A 298 -5.31 -37.52 1.56
CA ARG A 298 -4.10 -38.05 2.22
C ARG A 298 -2.83 -37.28 1.82
N VAL A 299 -2.71 -36.89 0.55
CA VAL A 299 -1.57 -36.12 0.05
C VAL A 299 -1.63 -34.67 0.55
N LEU A 300 -2.82 -34.08 0.58
CA LEU A 300 -3.01 -32.70 1.02
C LEU A 300 -2.67 -32.54 2.49
N VAL A 301 -3.10 -33.45 3.36
CA VAL A 301 -2.79 -33.39 4.80
C VAL A 301 -1.28 -33.49 5.06
N SER A 302 -0.52 -34.15 4.18
CA SER A 302 0.94 -34.27 4.29
C SER A 302 1.73 -33.14 3.61
N SER A 303 1.05 -32.22 2.92
CA SER A 303 1.67 -31.12 2.18
C SER A 303 1.65 -29.79 2.95
N VAL A 304 2.14 -28.72 2.31
CA VAL A 304 2.08 -27.35 2.85
C VAL A 304 0.69 -26.70 2.65
N VAL A 305 -0.23 -27.35 1.92
CA VAL A 305 -1.56 -26.80 1.60
C VAL A 305 -2.37 -26.42 2.85
N PRO A 306 -2.43 -27.23 3.93
CA PRO A 306 -3.12 -26.82 5.15
C PRO A 306 -2.58 -25.51 5.76
N ALA A 307 -1.27 -25.31 5.75
CA ALA A 307 -0.66 -24.09 6.27
C ALA A 307 -1.06 -22.86 5.41
N LEU A 308 -1.11 -23.02 4.08
CA LEU A 308 -1.62 -21.98 3.18
C LEU A 308 -3.09 -21.66 3.44
N CYS A 309 -3.94 -22.67 3.62
CA CYS A 309 -5.35 -22.52 3.95
C CYS A 309 -5.53 -21.79 5.28
N LEU A 310 -4.78 -22.17 6.31
CA LEU A 310 -4.86 -21.53 7.63
C LEU A 310 -4.32 -20.10 7.60
N THR A 311 -3.24 -19.83 6.87
CA THR A 311 -2.75 -18.46 6.68
C THR A 311 -3.80 -17.61 5.98
N SER A 312 -4.40 -18.13 4.92
CA SER A 312 -5.49 -17.47 4.20
C SER A 312 -6.66 -17.17 5.14
N LEU A 313 -7.15 -18.18 5.86
CA LEU A 313 -8.26 -18.03 6.82
C LEU A 313 -7.91 -17.02 7.94
N SER A 314 -6.69 -17.06 8.46
CA SER A 314 -6.24 -16.09 9.48
C SER A 314 -6.26 -14.67 8.94
N CYS A 315 -5.78 -14.44 7.69
CA CYS A 315 -5.87 -13.12 7.06
C CYS A 315 -7.32 -12.67 6.87
N PHE A 316 -8.23 -13.58 6.54
CA PHE A 316 -9.66 -13.27 6.45
C PHE A 316 -10.26 -12.91 7.82
N VAL A 317 -9.93 -13.67 8.86
CA VAL A 317 -10.36 -13.38 10.24
C VAL A 317 -9.80 -12.03 10.70
N LEU A 318 -8.52 -11.75 10.45
CA LEU A 318 -7.92 -10.45 10.77
C LEU A 318 -8.62 -9.29 10.03
N TYR A 319 -9.00 -9.47 8.76
CA TYR A 319 -9.80 -8.49 8.02
C TYR A 319 -11.16 -8.23 8.70
N LEU A 320 -11.82 -9.27 9.18
CA LEU A 320 -13.12 -9.14 9.84
C LEU A 320 -13.02 -8.51 11.24
N PHE A 321 -11.94 -8.76 11.99
CA PHE A 321 -11.87 -8.46 13.42
C PHE A 321 -10.92 -7.32 13.79
N LEU A 322 -10.08 -6.84 12.88
CA LEU A 322 -9.22 -5.69 13.14
C LEU A 322 -9.96 -4.37 12.87
N PRO A 323 -9.63 -3.31 13.60
CA PRO A 323 -10.14 -1.98 13.32
C PRO A 323 -9.61 -1.44 12.00
N GLU A 324 -10.32 -0.52 11.39
CA GLU A 324 -9.87 0.20 10.19
C GLU A 324 -8.65 1.08 10.48
N TRP A 325 -8.63 1.64 11.68
CA TRP A 325 -7.55 2.48 12.20
C TRP A 325 -6.80 1.75 13.31
N LEU A 326 -5.48 1.71 13.21
CA LEU A 326 -4.63 1.20 14.27
C LEU A 326 -3.31 1.96 14.31
N SER A 327 -2.96 2.49 15.49
CA SER A 327 -1.68 3.18 15.74
C SER A 327 -1.39 4.30 14.72
N GLY A 328 -2.40 5.11 14.37
CA GLY A 328 -2.26 6.20 13.40
C GLY A 328 -2.26 5.78 11.93
N SER A 329 -2.47 4.51 11.64
CA SER A 329 -2.54 4.00 10.26
C SER A 329 -3.98 3.73 9.84
N ASN A 330 -4.42 4.38 8.75
CA ASN A 330 -5.70 4.11 8.08
C ASN A 330 -5.63 2.82 7.27
N TYR A 331 -6.79 2.29 6.92
CA TYR A 331 -6.93 1.12 6.06
C TYR A 331 -6.15 -0.08 6.60
N PHE A 332 -6.13 -0.26 7.92
CA PHE A 332 -5.31 -1.31 8.54
C PHE A 332 -5.84 -2.70 8.21
N ARG A 333 -7.14 -2.93 8.37
CA ARG A 333 -7.79 -4.22 8.06
C ARG A 333 -7.84 -4.52 6.56
N GLU A 334 -7.96 -3.48 5.71
CA GLU A 334 -8.07 -3.59 4.24
C GLU A 334 -6.82 -4.16 3.58
N ARG A 335 -5.75 -4.27 4.34
CA ARG A 335 -4.47 -4.84 3.90
C ARG A 335 -4.45 -6.36 3.87
N PHE A 336 -5.33 -7.04 4.58
CA PHE A 336 -5.32 -8.51 4.69
C PHE A 336 -6.01 -9.26 3.54
N PRO A 337 -7.06 -8.75 2.89
CA PRO A 337 -7.77 -9.46 1.82
C PRO A 337 -6.88 -9.90 0.64
N ILE A 338 -5.86 -9.15 0.31
CA ILE A 338 -4.94 -9.54 -0.77
C ILE A 338 -4.16 -10.82 -0.42
N PHE A 339 -3.72 -10.96 0.83
CA PHE A 339 -3.10 -12.18 1.32
C PHE A 339 -4.07 -13.34 1.38
N PHE A 340 -5.31 -13.09 1.86
CA PHE A 340 -6.36 -14.10 1.88
C PHE A 340 -6.54 -14.74 0.50
N VAL A 341 -6.74 -13.93 -0.54
CA VAL A 341 -6.98 -14.42 -1.90
C VAL A 341 -5.77 -15.15 -2.46
N LEU A 342 -4.57 -14.61 -2.29
CA LEU A 342 -3.37 -15.19 -2.91
C LEU A 342 -2.93 -16.48 -2.22
N PHE A 343 -2.99 -16.58 -0.89
CA PHE A 343 -2.69 -17.83 -0.18
C PHE A 343 -3.76 -18.89 -0.46
N LEU A 344 -5.04 -18.52 -0.60
CA LEU A 344 -6.10 -19.43 -1.00
C LEU A 344 -5.87 -19.97 -2.42
N ALA A 345 -5.52 -19.11 -3.36
CA ALA A 345 -5.23 -19.51 -4.74
C ALA A 345 -3.99 -20.42 -4.82
N ALA A 346 -2.94 -20.13 -4.03
CA ALA A 346 -1.77 -21.01 -3.95
C ALA A 346 -2.13 -22.37 -3.32
N ALA A 347 -2.98 -22.40 -2.29
CA ALA A 347 -3.49 -23.63 -1.70
C ALA A 347 -4.30 -24.45 -2.72
N ALA A 348 -5.17 -23.80 -3.48
CA ALA A 348 -5.97 -24.43 -4.52
C ALA A 348 -5.10 -24.99 -5.66
N ALA A 349 -4.04 -24.29 -6.05
CA ALA A 349 -3.05 -24.76 -7.01
C ALA A 349 -2.35 -26.03 -6.50
N GLY A 350 -1.90 -26.03 -5.24
CA GLY A 350 -1.29 -27.21 -4.61
C GLY A 350 -2.23 -28.39 -4.47
N ALA A 351 -3.54 -28.14 -4.30
CA ALA A 351 -4.57 -29.17 -4.21
C ALA A 351 -4.99 -29.74 -5.57
N SER A 352 -4.91 -28.98 -6.63
CA SER A 352 -5.50 -29.34 -7.95
C SER A 352 -4.87 -30.58 -8.60
N GLY A 353 -3.56 -30.79 -8.43
CA GLY A 353 -2.82 -32.03 -8.74
C GLY A 353 -2.96 -32.60 -10.16
N SER A 354 -3.82 -32.06 -11.01
CA SER A 354 -4.07 -32.56 -12.37
C SER A 354 -4.06 -31.46 -13.41
N VAL A 355 -3.55 -31.79 -14.57
CA VAL A 355 -3.44 -30.88 -15.72
C VAL A 355 -4.79 -30.33 -16.16
N ARG A 356 -5.86 -31.13 -16.13
CA ARG A 356 -7.18 -30.73 -16.64
C ARG A 356 -7.81 -29.58 -15.86
N TRP A 357 -7.64 -29.56 -14.54
CA TRP A 357 -8.24 -28.54 -13.66
C TRP A 357 -7.38 -27.28 -13.52
N SER A 358 -6.13 -27.31 -13.99
CA SER A 358 -5.25 -26.14 -13.93
C SER A 358 -5.53 -25.09 -15.02
N TYR A 359 -6.36 -25.38 -16.00
CA TYR A 359 -6.68 -24.44 -17.10
C TYR A 359 -7.80 -23.46 -16.73
N ALA A 360 -8.86 -23.94 -16.07
CA ALA A 360 -10.04 -23.13 -15.78
C ALA A 360 -9.72 -21.82 -15.02
N PRO A 361 -8.91 -21.83 -13.94
CA PRO A 361 -8.53 -20.59 -13.24
C PRO A 361 -7.80 -19.60 -14.14
N GLY A 362 -6.95 -20.10 -15.06
CA GLY A 362 -6.23 -19.24 -16.00
C GLY A 362 -7.15 -18.56 -17.01
N VAL A 363 -8.13 -19.26 -17.55
CA VAL A 363 -9.11 -18.67 -18.47
C VAL A 363 -9.94 -17.60 -17.75
N VAL A 364 -10.42 -17.90 -16.54
CA VAL A 364 -11.18 -16.94 -15.74
C VAL A 364 -10.30 -15.73 -15.38
N ALA A 365 -9.01 -15.94 -15.07
CA ALA A 365 -8.06 -14.87 -14.79
C ALA A 365 -7.85 -13.95 -16.01
N LEU A 366 -7.72 -14.50 -17.21
CA LEU A 366 -7.57 -13.71 -18.44
C LEU A 366 -8.83 -12.91 -18.77
N ILE A 367 -10.02 -13.49 -18.60
CA ILE A 367 -11.28 -12.77 -18.77
C ILE A 367 -11.39 -11.64 -17.73
N ALA A 368 -11.12 -11.94 -16.45
CA ALA A 368 -11.11 -10.94 -15.41
C ALA A 368 -10.10 -9.82 -15.70
N LEU A 369 -8.90 -10.17 -16.18
CA LEU A 369 -7.88 -9.20 -16.56
C LEU A 369 -8.38 -8.27 -17.68
N ALA A 370 -8.95 -8.83 -18.75
CA ALA A 370 -9.47 -8.04 -19.86
C ALA A 370 -10.57 -7.06 -19.40
N CYS A 371 -11.53 -7.55 -18.60
CA CYS A 371 -12.59 -6.70 -18.03
C CYS A 371 -12.03 -5.62 -17.11
N THR A 372 -11.08 -5.99 -16.22
CA THR A 372 -10.51 -5.03 -15.25
C THR A 372 -9.69 -3.96 -15.94
N LEU A 373 -8.84 -4.31 -16.90
CA LEU A 373 -8.03 -3.35 -17.65
C LEU A 373 -8.88 -2.40 -18.49
N GLY A 374 -9.94 -2.90 -19.13
CA GLY A 374 -10.87 -2.04 -19.88
C GLY A 374 -11.49 -0.96 -19.01
N LEU A 375 -12.04 -1.36 -17.85
CA LEU A 375 -12.66 -0.44 -16.89
C LEU A 375 -11.63 0.51 -16.26
N GLN A 376 -10.46 -0.01 -15.86
CA GLN A 376 -9.40 0.81 -15.30
C GLN A 376 -8.91 1.85 -16.31
N ARG A 377 -8.71 1.46 -17.58
CA ARG A 377 -8.29 2.39 -18.64
C ARG A 377 -9.28 3.54 -18.79
N GLN A 378 -10.57 3.23 -18.88
CA GLN A 378 -11.60 4.26 -18.99
C GLN A 378 -11.55 5.23 -17.81
N ARG A 379 -11.61 4.72 -16.58
CA ARG A 379 -11.67 5.55 -15.37
C ARG A 379 -10.38 6.31 -15.11
N THR A 380 -9.23 5.69 -15.29
CA THR A 380 -7.94 6.37 -15.09
C THR A 380 -7.70 7.45 -16.14
N SER A 381 -8.19 7.32 -17.38
CA SER A 381 -8.06 8.36 -18.40
C SER A 381 -8.85 9.63 -18.04
N GLU A 382 -10.05 9.49 -17.49
CA GLU A 382 -10.87 10.62 -17.00
C GLU A 382 -10.17 11.35 -15.84
N ILE A 383 -9.64 10.60 -14.86
CA ILE A 383 -8.91 11.16 -13.72
C ILE A 383 -7.64 11.88 -14.17
N THR A 384 -6.85 11.25 -15.03
CA THR A 384 -5.56 11.80 -15.47
C THR A 384 -5.73 13.02 -16.37
N ALA A 385 -6.80 13.11 -17.13
CA ALA A 385 -7.14 14.32 -17.89
C ALA A 385 -7.33 15.53 -16.94
N ASN A 386 -7.97 15.32 -15.79
CA ASN A 386 -8.14 16.35 -14.76
C ASN A 386 -6.84 16.65 -13.99
N LEU A 387 -5.94 15.68 -13.82
CA LEU A 387 -4.66 15.88 -13.13
C LEU A 387 -3.60 16.55 -14.02
N SER A 388 -3.64 16.37 -15.33
CA SER A 388 -2.64 16.91 -16.26
C SER A 388 -2.40 18.42 -16.14
N PRO A 389 -3.42 19.28 -16.00
CA PRO A 389 -3.21 20.72 -15.78
C PRO A 389 -2.47 21.02 -14.47
N MET A 390 -2.69 20.20 -13.43
CA MET A 390 -2.03 20.38 -12.13
C MET A 390 -0.53 20.06 -12.20
N LEU A 391 -0.15 19.12 -13.09
CA LEU A 391 1.25 18.78 -13.31
C LEU A 391 2.05 19.88 -14.01
N ALA A 392 1.38 20.74 -14.77
CA ALA A 392 2.02 21.85 -15.47
C ALA A 392 2.07 23.14 -14.64
N ALA A 393 1.30 23.21 -13.55
CA ALA A 393 1.23 24.40 -12.71
C ALA A 393 2.47 24.52 -11.81
N SER A 394 3.14 25.68 -11.85
CA SER A 394 4.26 26.02 -10.99
C SER A 394 4.27 27.53 -10.70
N LEU A 395 4.97 27.93 -9.64
CA LEU A 395 5.28 29.33 -9.32
C LEU A 395 6.78 29.55 -9.40
N GLU A 396 7.18 30.70 -9.93
CA GLU A 396 8.59 31.09 -10.03
C GLU A 396 9.19 31.57 -8.69
N LYS A 397 8.36 31.76 -7.65
CA LYS A 397 8.82 32.23 -6.33
C LYS A 397 9.43 31.06 -5.53
N PRO A 398 10.74 31.00 -5.35
CA PRO A 398 11.39 29.96 -4.55
C PRO A 398 11.09 30.15 -3.05
N LEU A 399 11.04 29.04 -2.31
CA LEU A 399 10.96 28.98 -0.84
C LEU A 399 9.66 29.51 -0.19
N ALA A 400 8.58 29.67 -0.94
CA ALA A 400 7.28 29.98 -0.35
C ALA A 400 6.78 28.80 0.49
N ALA A 401 6.26 29.08 1.68
CA ALA A 401 5.64 28.07 2.55
C ALA A 401 4.12 28.13 2.42
N GLY A 402 3.48 26.99 2.32
CA GLY A 402 2.05 26.97 2.08
C GLY A 402 1.36 25.70 2.57
N VAL A 403 0.05 25.70 2.38
CA VAL A 403 -0.83 24.59 2.74
C VAL A 403 -1.59 24.07 1.52
N LEU A 404 -1.83 22.78 1.51
CA LEU A 404 -2.73 22.13 0.57
C LEU A 404 -4.11 22.03 1.21
N LEU A 405 -5.12 22.58 0.55
CA LEU A 405 -6.51 22.56 0.97
C LEU A 405 -7.27 21.62 0.02
N HIS A 406 -7.77 20.53 0.57
CA HIS A 406 -8.61 19.60 -0.17
C HIS A 406 -9.86 19.27 0.64
N GLU A 407 -11.01 19.61 0.07
CA GLU A 407 -12.30 19.22 0.61
C GLU A 407 -12.88 18.12 -0.29
N ARG A 408 -13.02 16.93 0.28
CA ARG A 408 -13.59 15.79 -0.46
C ARG A 408 -15.06 16.08 -0.76
N ASN A 409 -15.34 16.40 -2.01
CA ASN A 409 -16.71 16.52 -2.49
C ASN A 409 -17.05 15.25 -3.29
N PRO A 410 -18.07 14.47 -2.89
CA PRO A 410 -18.51 13.30 -3.65
C PRO A 410 -18.84 13.60 -5.12
N GLN A 411 -19.27 14.83 -5.43
CA GLN A 411 -19.56 15.27 -6.79
C GLN A 411 -18.30 15.52 -7.64
N ASP A 412 -17.13 15.65 -7.00
CA ASP A 412 -15.86 15.83 -7.68
C ASP A 412 -15.25 14.51 -8.13
N LEU A 413 -15.66 13.41 -7.54
CA LEU A 413 -15.20 12.08 -7.95
C LEU A 413 -15.85 11.74 -9.30
N PRO A 414 -15.06 11.32 -10.30
CA PRO A 414 -15.59 10.89 -11.59
C PRO A 414 -16.48 9.65 -11.46
N ASP A 415 -16.38 8.96 -10.34
CA ASP A 415 -17.19 7.80 -9.99
C ASP A 415 -17.37 7.78 -8.46
N PRO A 416 -18.61 7.89 -7.94
CA PRO A 416 -18.87 7.77 -6.50
C PRO A 416 -18.41 6.40 -5.94
N ASP A 417 -18.18 5.46 -6.83
CA ASP A 417 -17.75 4.12 -6.53
C ASP A 417 -16.22 3.95 -6.42
N LEU A 418 -15.41 5.00 -6.56
CA LEU A 418 -13.97 4.91 -6.32
C LEU A 418 -13.67 4.67 -4.83
N ALA A 419 -12.86 3.66 -4.57
CA ALA A 419 -12.43 3.33 -3.22
C ALA A 419 -11.28 4.23 -2.71
N PHE A 420 -10.82 5.19 -3.50
CA PHE A 420 -9.72 6.12 -3.21
C PHE A 420 -10.06 7.52 -3.72
N ASP A 421 -9.35 8.52 -3.19
CA ASP A 421 -9.47 9.91 -3.63
C ASP A 421 -8.26 10.31 -4.48
N PRO A 422 -8.38 10.32 -5.83
CA PRO A 422 -7.26 10.62 -6.71
C PRO A 422 -6.76 12.06 -6.62
N TYR A 423 -7.53 12.94 -5.97
CA TYR A 423 -7.19 14.36 -5.83
C TYR A 423 -6.62 14.69 -4.45
N GLY A 424 -6.69 13.76 -3.48
CA GLY A 424 -6.35 14.02 -2.08
C GLY A 424 -5.02 14.74 -1.87
N TRP A 425 -3.96 14.28 -2.52
CA TRP A 425 -2.63 14.89 -2.46
C TRP A 425 -2.15 15.43 -3.81
N ALA A 426 -3.02 15.54 -4.82
CA ALA A 426 -2.61 15.99 -6.17
C ALA A 426 -1.90 17.35 -6.16
N GLY A 427 -2.29 18.26 -5.26
CA GLY A 427 -1.64 19.55 -5.08
C GLY A 427 -0.18 19.47 -4.62
N ALA A 428 0.29 18.34 -4.07
CA ALA A 428 1.69 18.16 -3.74
C ALA A 428 2.61 18.22 -4.97
N HIS A 429 2.11 17.89 -6.16
CA HIS A 429 2.84 18.12 -7.41
C HIS A 429 3.17 19.58 -7.62
N PHE A 430 2.23 20.50 -7.32
CA PHE A 430 2.47 21.93 -7.41
C PHE A 430 3.57 22.38 -6.45
N PHE A 431 3.53 21.96 -5.17
CA PHE A 431 4.58 22.30 -4.20
C PHE A 431 5.94 21.76 -4.63
N ARG A 432 6.00 20.54 -5.18
CA ARG A 432 7.20 19.94 -5.71
C ARG A 432 7.80 20.73 -6.88
N GLN A 433 6.97 21.11 -7.86
CA GLN A 433 7.42 21.83 -9.05
C GLN A 433 7.81 23.28 -8.77
N SER A 434 7.12 23.91 -7.82
CA SER A 434 7.42 25.26 -7.37
C SER A 434 8.58 25.31 -6.35
N HIS A 435 9.16 24.18 -6.00
CA HIS A 435 10.15 24.06 -4.92
C HIS A 435 9.68 24.72 -3.62
N ALA A 436 8.37 24.71 -3.38
CA ALA A 436 7.73 25.31 -2.23
C ALA A 436 7.62 24.32 -1.07
N ILE A 437 7.48 24.84 0.14
CA ILE A 437 7.39 24.04 1.35
C ILE A 437 5.94 23.78 1.67
N LEU A 438 5.56 22.49 1.69
CA LEU A 438 4.24 22.05 2.11
C LEU A 438 4.23 21.89 3.63
N LEU A 439 3.49 22.77 4.32
CA LEU A 439 3.44 22.79 5.79
C LEU A 439 2.58 21.68 6.37
N ASN A 440 1.45 21.38 5.77
CA ASN A 440 0.53 20.35 6.22
C ASN A 440 0.87 18.95 5.65
N THR A 441 2.09 18.53 5.87
CA THR A 441 2.54 17.21 5.43
C THR A 441 2.04 16.13 6.38
N PRO A 442 1.43 15.03 5.87
CA PRO A 442 0.95 13.95 6.70
C PRO A 442 2.10 13.12 7.30
N TRP A 443 1.82 12.41 8.38
CA TRP A 443 2.66 11.35 8.99
C TRP A 443 3.98 11.80 9.62
N LEU A 444 4.31 13.07 9.67
CA LEU A 444 5.59 13.55 10.24
C LEU A 444 5.70 13.30 11.75
N ASP A 445 4.58 13.21 12.45
CA ASP A 445 4.49 12.91 13.88
C ASP A 445 4.75 11.44 14.20
N LEU A 446 4.63 10.55 13.21
CA LEU A 446 4.82 9.12 13.40
C LEU A 446 6.29 8.79 13.65
N ARG A 447 6.59 8.15 14.79
CA ARG A 447 7.98 7.85 15.25
C ARG A 447 8.78 6.99 14.26
N PHE A 448 8.12 6.23 13.42
CA PHE A 448 8.75 5.37 12.43
C PHE A 448 8.90 6.05 11.05
N TYR A 449 8.51 7.33 10.92
CA TYR A 449 8.69 8.03 9.67
C TYR A 449 10.12 8.55 9.52
N MET A 450 10.60 8.64 8.27
CA MET A 450 11.98 9.03 7.96
C MET A 450 12.29 10.47 8.35
N PHE A 451 11.28 11.35 8.36
CA PHE A 451 11.40 12.77 8.65
C PHE A 451 10.67 13.15 9.93
N ARG A 452 11.05 14.28 10.49
CA ARG A 452 10.27 15.01 11.49
C ARG A 452 10.36 16.51 11.17
N PRO A 453 9.45 17.35 11.67
CA PRO A 453 9.60 18.79 11.63
C PRO A 453 10.90 19.21 12.34
N ALA A 454 11.56 20.22 11.80
CA ALA A 454 12.75 20.81 12.46
C ALA A 454 12.37 21.48 13.78
N ARG A 455 11.16 22.03 13.84
CA ARG A 455 10.58 22.63 15.05
C ARG A 455 9.22 21.99 15.30
N PRO A 456 8.91 21.54 16.53
CA PRO A 456 7.58 21.09 16.88
C PRO A 456 6.60 22.28 16.71
N GLY A 457 5.50 22.02 16.04
CA GLY A 457 4.48 23.02 15.76
C GLY A 457 3.10 22.37 15.66
N PRO A 458 2.03 23.14 15.61
CA PRO A 458 0.66 22.63 15.47
C PRO A 458 0.40 21.88 14.16
N TRP A 459 1.34 21.92 13.22
CA TRP A 459 1.26 21.26 11.90
C TRP A 459 1.29 19.74 11.96
N ASP A 460 1.76 19.15 13.06
CA ASP A 460 2.02 17.72 13.19
C ASP A 460 0.74 16.86 13.12
N TYR A 461 -0.44 17.48 13.09
CA TYR A 461 -1.74 16.78 13.24
C TYR A 461 -2.74 17.05 12.11
N LEU A 462 -2.38 17.81 11.10
CA LEU A 462 -3.35 18.31 10.15
C LEU A 462 -3.55 17.36 8.96
N ASN A 463 -4.69 16.68 8.96
CA ASN A 463 -5.25 16.03 7.78
C ASN A 463 -6.01 17.09 6.96
N PRO A 464 -5.86 17.19 5.63
CA PRO A 464 -6.54 18.19 4.81
C PRO A 464 -8.04 18.36 5.09
N ALA A 465 -8.75 17.27 5.41
CA ALA A 465 -10.19 17.32 5.72
C ALA A 465 -10.52 17.92 7.10
N MET A 466 -9.59 17.90 8.06
CA MET A 466 -9.78 18.47 9.42
C MET A 466 -9.26 19.90 9.55
N GLU A 467 -8.49 20.35 8.58
CA GLU A 467 -7.69 21.57 8.63
C GLU A 467 -8.50 22.84 8.56
N ALA A 468 -9.52 22.87 7.73
CA ALA A 468 -10.35 24.06 7.60
C ALA A 468 -11.01 24.41 8.94
N ASP A 469 -11.40 23.42 9.75
CA ASP A 469 -11.95 23.64 11.09
C ASP A 469 -10.88 24.11 12.09
N TYR A 470 -9.70 23.46 12.08
CA TYR A 470 -8.62 23.80 12.99
C TYR A 470 -7.99 25.17 12.66
N LEU A 471 -7.70 25.41 11.38
CA LEU A 471 -7.12 26.68 10.93
C LEU A 471 -8.08 27.86 11.11
N SER A 472 -9.39 27.64 10.97
CA SER A 472 -10.40 28.66 11.25
C SER A 472 -10.61 28.91 12.74
N SER A 473 -10.49 27.88 13.60
CA SER A 473 -10.62 28.00 15.04
C SER A 473 -9.38 28.60 15.73
N GLN A 474 -8.20 28.44 15.11
CA GLN A 474 -6.91 28.94 15.59
C GLN A 474 -6.49 30.27 14.93
N ALA A 475 -7.43 31.05 14.42
CA ALA A 475 -7.16 32.35 13.78
C ALA A 475 -6.42 33.38 14.67
N GLY A 476 -6.00 32.98 15.86
CA GLY A 476 -5.11 33.70 16.75
C GLY A 476 -3.71 33.10 16.79
N CYS A 477 -2.78 33.72 16.07
CA CYS A 477 -1.37 33.87 16.48
C CYS A 477 -0.36 32.70 16.37
N TRP A 478 -0.73 31.48 15.96
CA TRP A 478 0.22 30.34 15.98
C TRP A 478 0.67 29.85 14.59
N ILE A 479 0.09 30.35 13.50
CA ILE A 479 0.40 29.92 12.15
C ILE A 479 1.42 30.87 11.54
N PRO A 480 2.63 30.42 11.08
CA PRO A 480 3.48 31.30 10.29
C PRO A 480 2.68 31.85 9.13
N PRO A 481 2.98 33.06 8.71
CA PRO A 481 2.27 33.67 7.61
C PRO A 481 2.32 32.75 6.40
N LEU A 482 1.15 32.27 5.92
CA LEU A 482 1.05 31.48 4.72
C LEU A 482 1.37 32.35 3.52
N ASP A 483 2.33 31.94 2.71
CA ASP A 483 2.63 32.59 1.45
C ASP A 483 1.76 32.04 0.33
N ILE A 484 1.35 30.77 0.44
CA ILE A 484 0.59 30.04 -0.57
C ILE A 484 -0.48 29.19 0.09
N ALA A 485 -1.68 29.16 -0.51
CA ALA A 485 -2.67 28.11 -0.30
C ALA A 485 -3.02 27.50 -1.66
N VAL A 486 -2.97 26.19 -1.77
CA VAL A 486 -3.37 25.44 -2.96
C VAL A 486 -4.64 24.69 -2.66
N ARG A 487 -5.74 25.08 -3.33
CA ARG A 487 -7.02 24.38 -3.23
C ARG A 487 -7.14 23.40 -4.38
N VAL A 488 -7.50 22.16 -4.06
CA VAL A 488 -7.80 21.09 -5.02
C VAL A 488 -9.26 20.67 -4.87
N GLY A 489 -9.96 20.53 -5.99
CA GLY A 489 -11.39 20.23 -6.08
C GLY A 489 -12.17 21.36 -6.76
N ARG A 490 -13.43 21.09 -7.15
CA ARG A 490 -14.31 22.13 -7.68
C ARG A 490 -14.58 23.18 -6.61
N GLU A 491 -14.68 24.43 -7.02
CA GLU A 491 -15.07 25.51 -6.13
C GLU A 491 -16.50 25.28 -5.61
N VAL A 492 -16.57 24.69 -4.42
CA VAL A 492 -17.81 24.73 -3.62
C VAL A 492 -17.60 25.88 -2.62
N PRO A 493 -18.54 26.79 -2.47
CA PRO A 493 -18.45 27.82 -1.45
C PRO A 493 -18.31 27.15 -0.08
N SER A 494 -17.10 27.08 0.43
CA SER A 494 -16.81 26.58 1.77
C SER A 494 -16.47 27.79 2.62
N GLY A 495 -17.35 28.15 3.53
CA GLY A 495 -17.12 29.27 4.44
C GLY A 495 -15.83 29.15 5.23
N LYS A 496 -15.31 27.93 5.39
CA LYS A 496 -14.07 27.61 6.11
C LYS A 496 -12.81 27.94 5.29
N ILE A 497 -12.73 27.46 4.03
CA ILE A 497 -11.62 27.77 3.13
C ILE A 497 -11.58 29.25 2.84
N ASP A 498 -12.73 29.87 2.57
CA ASP A 498 -12.82 31.32 2.31
C ASP A 498 -12.42 32.14 3.55
N SER A 499 -12.70 31.65 4.77
CA SER A 499 -12.27 32.30 5.99
C SER A 499 -10.75 32.23 6.17
N LEU A 500 -10.12 31.09 5.86
CA LEU A 500 -8.67 30.94 5.90
C LEU A 500 -7.99 31.84 4.86
N ILE A 501 -8.50 31.87 3.62
CA ILE A 501 -7.97 32.73 2.56
C ILE A 501 -8.02 34.20 3.00
N ARG A 502 -9.12 34.64 3.59
CA ARG A 502 -9.28 36.02 4.12
C ARG A 502 -8.36 36.27 5.33
N ALA A 503 -8.30 35.36 6.29
CA ALA A 503 -7.50 35.51 7.50
C ALA A 503 -6.00 35.66 7.20
N HIS A 504 -5.51 35.04 6.13
CA HIS A 504 -4.12 35.13 5.71
C HIS A 504 -3.86 36.14 4.59
N ASN A 505 -4.83 36.97 4.22
CA ASN A 505 -4.73 37.95 3.14
C ASN A 505 -4.28 37.34 1.80
N LEU A 506 -4.76 36.15 1.50
CA LEU A 506 -4.44 35.46 0.26
C LEU A 506 -5.38 35.91 -0.86
N SER A 507 -4.85 36.03 -2.07
CA SER A 507 -5.63 36.29 -3.29
C SER A 507 -5.38 35.23 -4.34
N LEU A 508 -6.42 34.94 -5.13
CA LEU A 508 -6.32 34.00 -6.23
C LEU A 508 -5.30 34.53 -7.24
N THR A 509 -4.27 33.75 -7.51
CA THR A 509 -3.18 34.15 -8.42
C THR A 509 -3.19 33.30 -9.70
N ALA A 510 -3.54 32.03 -9.60
CA ALA A 510 -3.55 31.14 -10.74
C ALA A 510 -4.64 30.08 -10.62
N ARG A 511 -5.11 29.60 -11.76
CA ARG A 511 -5.97 28.41 -11.87
C ARG A 511 -5.39 27.46 -12.89
N ALA A 512 -5.46 26.16 -12.61
CA ALA A 512 -5.15 25.12 -13.57
C ALA A 512 -6.36 24.18 -13.70
N GLY A 513 -7.08 24.34 -14.81
CA GLY A 513 -8.38 23.72 -15.01
C GLY A 513 -9.43 24.22 -14.01
N GLU A 514 -10.50 23.45 -13.83
CA GLU A 514 -11.58 23.77 -12.87
C GLU A 514 -11.27 23.33 -11.43
N ARG A 515 -10.17 22.61 -11.21
CA ARG A 515 -9.93 21.86 -9.97
C ARG A 515 -8.68 22.26 -9.20
N LEU A 516 -7.86 23.16 -9.71
CA LEU A 516 -6.71 23.69 -8.98
C LEU A 516 -6.80 25.20 -8.93
N ALA A 517 -6.85 25.74 -7.73
CA ALA A 517 -6.75 27.18 -7.48
C ALA A 517 -5.56 27.46 -6.58
N VAL A 518 -4.71 28.40 -6.97
CA VAL A 518 -3.54 28.83 -6.24
C VAL A 518 -3.77 30.24 -5.72
N TYR A 519 -3.66 30.38 -4.41
CA TYR A 519 -3.79 31.67 -3.72
C TYR A 519 -2.42 32.05 -3.16
N THR A 520 -1.98 33.28 -3.41
CA THR A 520 -0.73 33.81 -2.86
C THR A 520 -1.02 35.02 -2.00
N ARG A 521 -0.10 35.34 -1.09
CA ARG A 521 -0.20 36.54 -0.25
C ARG A 521 -0.12 37.79 -1.13
N ARG A 522 -0.98 38.79 -0.83
CA ARG A 522 -0.92 40.11 -1.45
C ARG A 522 0.38 40.81 -1.02
N GLU A 523 1.12 41.34 -1.99
CA GLU A 523 2.34 42.11 -1.73
C GLU A 523 2.00 43.40 -0.95
N GLY A 524 2.76 43.74 0.06
CA GLY A 524 2.63 44.98 0.82
C GLY A 524 1.76 44.94 2.09
N MET A 525 1.13 43.79 2.41
CA MET A 525 0.44 43.64 3.69
C MET A 525 1.26 42.76 4.64
N ALA A 526 1.83 43.37 5.69
CA ALA A 526 2.35 42.63 6.81
C ALA A 526 1.20 41.83 7.44
N GLY A 527 1.31 40.50 7.51
CA GLY A 527 0.33 39.68 8.20
C GLY A 527 0.23 40.14 9.66
N GLY A 528 -0.96 40.59 10.05
CA GLY A 528 -1.20 41.11 11.38
C GLY A 528 -1.16 40.04 12.48
N CYS A 529 0.02 39.61 12.87
CA CYS A 529 0.31 38.98 14.16
C CYS A 529 1.76 39.28 14.51
N ASP A 530 2.01 40.48 14.94
CA ASP A 530 3.33 40.95 15.41
C ASP A 530 3.53 40.62 16.92
N THR A 531 3.16 39.40 17.31
CA THR A 531 3.53 38.89 18.63
C THR A 531 4.37 37.63 18.43
N GLY A 532 5.69 37.86 18.38
CA GLY A 532 6.66 36.76 18.46
C GLY A 532 6.33 35.86 19.65
N PRO A 533 6.71 34.58 19.60
CA PRO A 533 6.41 33.65 20.66
C PRO A 533 7.02 34.17 21.96
N LYS A 534 6.16 34.50 22.93
CA LYS A 534 6.61 34.62 24.31
C LYS A 534 7.11 33.24 24.71
N VAL A 535 8.43 33.09 24.75
CA VAL A 535 9.10 31.94 25.34
C VAL A 535 8.63 31.89 26.79
N VAL A 536 7.71 31.00 27.09
CA VAL A 536 7.46 30.58 28.46
C VAL A 536 8.60 29.65 28.80
N GLN A 537 9.47 30.16 29.71
CA GLN A 537 10.55 29.41 30.32
C GLN A 537 10.04 28.20 31.09
#